data_6ec2e8b549e9d6dc13e8db8b89ee8a21
#
_entry.id   6ec2e8b549e9d6dc13e8db8b89ee8a21
#
_cell.length_a   1.000
_cell.length_b   1.000
_cell.length_c   1.000
_cell.angle_alpha   90.00
_cell.angle_beta   90.00
_cell.angle_gamma   90.00
#
_symmetry.space_group_name_H-M   'P 1'
#
loop_
_entity.id
_entity.type
_entity.pdbx_description
1 polymer ?
#
loop_
_entity_poly.entity_id
_entity_poly.type
_entity_poly.pdbx_seq_one_letter_code
_entity_poly.pdbx_strand_id
1 'polypeptide(L)'
;MLRLVCAFVLVAASVARADAWKIETVETPGAVRELIELGGEPRIATASGWFSVVTDGARVRLEKAPPPRFPPIPTDALPDGRIAAGKREFARAWLAEPTNRYGHGVLGDTIEAGALVVERKGGRRETVRLGNDSVFEDLEPRIADLGGGEKIVAVKSYLAAGSALAVIGERDGQFAILAETPPIGAPNRWLNPAGIADFDGDGAVEIALVRMPHALGRLELWRWSAGKLLKVAETGDTSNHAIGSRNLDQSTVGDFDGDGVADLAIPSFDRRSIRLLSFRGGIREIARIKLPAPAATNFIALASQGSPEILLGTADGKLFRLHR
;
A
#
# COMPACT_ATOMS: atom_id res chain seq x y z
N MET A 1 -38.06 -25.77 -57.46
CA MET A 1 -36.74 -25.20 -57.12
C MET A 1 -36.93 -24.05 -56.15
N LEU A 2 -36.72 -24.31 -54.86
CA LEU A 2 -36.90 -23.32 -53.78
C LEU A 2 -35.52 -22.80 -53.39
N ARG A 3 -35.25 -21.52 -53.64
CA ARG A 3 -33.94 -20.87 -53.27
C ARG A 3 -34.07 -20.38 -51.81
N LEU A 4 -33.29 -21.00 -50.94
CA LEU A 4 -33.11 -20.57 -49.55
C LEU A 4 -32.12 -19.39 -49.56
N VAL A 5 -32.56 -18.21 -49.12
CA VAL A 5 -31.68 -17.04 -48.90
C VAL A 5 -31.33 -17.03 -47.42
N CYS A 6 -30.08 -17.38 -47.11
CA CYS A 6 -29.54 -17.21 -45.76
C CYS A 6 -29.13 -15.74 -45.57
N ALA A 7 -29.83 -15.01 -44.71
CA ALA A 7 -29.43 -13.69 -44.24
C ALA A 7 -28.42 -13.85 -43.11
N PHE A 8 -27.17 -13.43 -43.35
CA PHE A 8 -26.16 -13.27 -42.29
C PHE A 8 -26.43 -11.97 -41.53
N VAL A 9 -26.83 -12.08 -40.28
CA VAL A 9 -26.89 -10.93 -39.38
C VAL A 9 -25.48 -10.72 -38.79
N LEU A 10 -24.78 -9.71 -39.26
CA LEU A 10 -23.55 -9.23 -38.64
C LEU A 10 -23.93 -8.50 -37.33
N VAL A 11 -23.73 -9.15 -36.19
CA VAL A 11 -23.74 -8.47 -34.90
C VAL A 11 -22.41 -7.74 -34.77
N ALA A 12 -22.41 -6.44 -35.03
CA ALA A 12 -21.29 -5.58 -34.69
C ALA A 12 -21.24 -5.44 -33.18
N ALA A 13 -20.32 -6.15 -32.52
CA ALA A 13 -19.97 -5.88 -31.11
C ALA A 13 -19.34 -4.50 -31.08
N SER A 14 -20.04 -3.52 -30.51
CA SER A 14 -19.45 -2.23 -30.16
C SER A 14 -18.43 -2.47 -29.04
N VAL A 15 -17.14 -2.44 -29.36
CA VAL A 15 -16.09 -2.36 -28.36
C VAL A 15 -16.25 -1.00 -27.70
N ALA A 16 -16.83 -0.96 -26.53
CA ALA A 16 -16.85 0.23 -25.69
C ALA A 16 -15.38 0.66 -25.51
N ARG A 17 -15.04 1.84 -26.04
CA ARG A 17 -13.72 2.44 -25.86
C ARG A 17 -13.64 2.80 -24.39
N ALA A 18 -12.85 2.07 -23.60
CA ALA A 18 -12.60 2.43 -22.21
C ALA A 18 -12.08 3.87 -22.20
N ASP A 19 -12.72 4.76 -21.45
CA ASP A 19 -12.26 6.13 -21.30
C ASP A 19 -10.82 6.15 -20.79
N ALA A 20 -10.00 6.96 -21.46
CA ALA A 20 -8.57 7.03 -21.11
C ALA A 20 -8.41 7.72 -19.76
N TRP A 21 -7.52 7.23 -18.93
CA TRP A 21 -7.12 7.85 -17.66
C TRP A 21 -6.59 9.27 -17.90
N LYS A 22 -7.06 10.21 -17.09
CA LYS A 22 -6.71 11.63 -17.11
C LYS A 22 -5.98 12.00 -15.85
N ILE A 23 -5.14 13.04 -15.95
CA ILE A 23 -4.50 13.69 -14.83
C ILE A 23 -5.03 15.12 -14.72
N GLU A 24 -5.53 15.48 -13.57
CA GLU A 24 -6.05 16.80 -13.24
C GLU A 24 -5.26 17.39 -12.07
N THR A 25 -4.89 18.66 -12.18
CA THR A 25 -4.29 19.40 -11.07
C THR A 25 -5.39 19.84 -10.11
N VAL A 26 -5.23 19.50 -8.84
CA VAL A 26 -6.11 20.00 -7.77
C VAL A 26 -5.48 21.25 -7.16
N GLU A 27 -6.22 22.35 -7.17
CA GLU A 27 -5.76 23.61 -6.58
C GLU A 27 -5.52 23.44 -5.07
N THR A 28 -4.35 23.88 -4.61
CA THR A 28 -3.95 23.77 -3.19
C THR A 28 -3.49 25.12 -2.63
N PRO A 29 -3.82 25.44 -1.39
CA PRO A 29 -3.36 26.67 -0.74
C PRO A 29 -1.92 26.52 -0.21
N GLY A 30 -0.99 26.18 -1.08
CA GLY A 30 0.44 25.97 -0.81
C GLY A 30 0.93 24.58 -1.15
N ALA A 31 2.24 24.38 -1.06
CA ALA A 31 2.88 23.12 -1.41
C ALA A 31 2.37 21.96 -0.55
N VAL A 32 1.99 20.86 -1.20
CA VAL A 32 1.54 19.62 -0.56
C VAL A 32 2.73 18.92 0.08
N ARG A 33 2.57 18.44 1.30
CA ARG A 33 3.61 17.77 2.08
C ARG A 33 3.25 16.32 2.40
N GLU A 34 1.97 16.07 2.70
CA GLU A 34 1.53 14.76 3.17
C GLU A 34 0.06 14.53 2.79
N LEU A 35 -0.25 13.31 2.43
CA LEU A 35 -1.59 12.78 2.29
C LEU A 35 -1.75 11.63 3.27
N ILE A 36 -2.83 11.65 4.05
CA ILE A 36 -3.18 10.56 4.97
C ILE A 36 -4.66 10.25 4.87
N GLU A 37 -4.99 9.01 5.19
CA GLU A 37 -6.37 8.60 5.43
C GLU A 37 -6.52 8.23 6.90
N LEU A 38 -7.43 8.86 7.59
CA LEU A 38 -7.69 8.59 8.99
C LEU A 38 -9.18 8.33 9.19
N GLY A 39 -9.52 7.09 9.60
CA GLY A 39 -10.92 6.69 9.78
C GLY A 39 -11.75 6.73 8.50
N GLY A 40 -11.13 6.50 7.34
CA GLY A 40 -11.78 6.58 6.03
C GLY A 40 -11.89 7.99 5.48
N GLU A 41 -11.35 8.99 6.18
CA GLU A 41 -11.39 10.39 5.77
C GLU A 41 -10.03 10.85 5.23
N PRO A 42 -9.94 11.27 3.95
CA PRO A 42 -8.72 11.81 3.40
C PRO A 42 -8.40 13.19 4.00
N ARG A 43 -7.14 13.38 4.36
CA ARG A 43 -6.58 14.63 4.87
C ARG A 43 -5.31 14.98 4.12
N ILE A 44 -5.14 16.26 3.82
CA ILE A 44 -3.99 16.78 3.09
C ILE A 44 -3.32 17.86 3.92
N ALA A 45 -2.04 17.67 4.19
CA ALA A 45 -1.17 18.70 4.75
C ALA A 45 -0.51 19.50 3.64
N THR A 46 -0.61 20.83 3.74
CA THR A 46 0.12 21.76 2.88
C THR A 46 0.99 22.70 3.71
N ALA A 47 1.75 23.56 3.07
CA ALA A 47 2.48 24.61 3.75
C ALA A 47 1.55 25.59 4.53
N SER A 48 0.27 25.65 4.17
CA SER A 48 -0.74 26.55 4.78
C SER A 48 -1.63 25.87 5.83
N GLY A 49 -1.36 24.59 6.15
CA GLY A 49 -2.11 23.82 7.15
C GLY A 49 -2.80 22.59 6.60
N TRP A 50 -3.80 22.10 7.32
CA TRP A 50 -4.52 20.88 7.01
C TRP A 50 -5.85 21.15 6.30
N PHE A 51 -6.22 20.24 5.41
CA PHE A 51 -7.44 20.31 4.59
C PHE A 51 -8.11 18.94 4.51
N SER A 52 -9.44 18.95 4.47
CA SER A 52 -10.27 17.82 4.05
C SER A 52 -10.45 17.83 2.54
N VAL A 53 -10.68 16.68 1.97
CA VAL A 53 -11.03 16.51 0.56
C VAL A 53 -12.55 16.49 0.44
N VAL A 54 -13.09 17.34 -0.41
CA VAL A 54 -14.52 17.39 -0.74
C VAL A 54 -14.70 17.10 -2.22
N THR A 55 -15.57 16.13 -2.53
CA THR A 55 -15.94 15.77 -3.89
C THR A 55 -17.37 16.21 -4.16
N ASP A 56 -17.61 16.94 -5.22
CA ASP A 56 -18.94 17.34 -5.70
C ASP A 56 -19.28 16.68 -7.06
N GLY A 57 -19.03 15.40 -7.17
CA GLY A 57 -19.20 14.59 -8.37
C GLY A 57 -18.04 14.75 -9.36
N ALA A 58 -17.96 15.86 -10.06
CA ALA A 58 -16.93 16.05 -11.11
C ALA A 58 -15.64 16.70 -10.61
N ARG A 59 -15.64 17.35 -9.45
CA ARG A 59 -14.51 18.14 -8.95
C ARG A 59 -14.07 17.73 -7.56
N VAL A 60 -12.75 17.77 -7.36
CA VAL A 60 -12.11 17.66 -6.05
C VAL A 60 -11.68 19.06 -5.61
N ARG A 61 -12.05 19.45 -4.40
CA ARG A 61 -11.62 20.70 -3.77
C ARG A 61 -11.18 20.47 -2.33
N LEU A 62 -10.39 21.39 -1.81
CA LEU A 62 -9.90 21.33 -0.45
C LEU A 62 -10.63 22.34 0.42
N GLU A 63 -11.10 21.88 1.59
CA GLU A 63 -11.67 22.75 2.62
C GLU A 63 -10.77 22.74 3.85
N LYS A 64 -10.52 23.93 4.42
CA LYS A 64 -9.66 24.05 5.61
C LYS A 64 -10.20 23.19 6.74
N ALA A 65 -9.33 22.40 7.34
CA ALA A 65 -9.67 21.48 8.41
C ALA A 65 -8.65 21.61 9.56
N PRO A 66 -9.02 21.24 10.80
CA PRO A 66 -8.05 21.14 11.86
C PRO A 66 -7.05 19.99 11.57
N PRO A 67 -5.86 20.01 12.19
CA PRO A 67 -4.95 18.86 12.16
C PRO A 67 -5.67 17.58 12.58
N PRO A 68 -5.38 16.44 11.94
CA PRO A 68 -5.96 15.17 12.33
C PRO A 68 -5.55 14.80 13.75
N ARG A 69 -6.45 14.15 14.49
CA ARG A 69 -6.18 13.66 15.83
C ARG A 69 -5.79 12.19 15.74
N PHE A 70 -4.52 11.90 15.93
CA PHE A 70 -4.04 10.52 16.03
C PHE A 70 -4.34 9.93 17.41
N PRO A 71 -4.55 8.62 17.50
CA PRO A 71 -4.60 7.93 18.79
C PRO A 71 -3.32 8.20 19.59
N PRO A 72 -3.40 8.26 20.92
CA PRO A 72 -2.21 8.39 21.77
C PRO A 72 -1.21 7.25 21.47
N ILE A 73 0.03 7.61 21.19
CA ILE A 73 1.11 6.67 20.95
C ILE A 73 1.50 6.03 22.30
N PRO A 74 1.53 4.69 22.41
CA PRO A 74 2.02 4.00 23.60
C PRO A 74 3.48 4.39 23.93
N THR A 75 3.82 4.41 25.21
CA THR A 75 5.15 4.86 25.66
C THR A 75 6.30 3.93 25.25
N ASP A 76 5.98 2.69 24.88
CA ASP A 76 6.91 1.68 24.38
C ASP A 76 7.02 1.63 22.85
N ALA A 77 6.20 2.43 22.14
CA ALA A 77 6.21 2.48 20.68
C ALA A 77 7.43 3.21 20.12
N LEU A 78 7.71 2.98 18.83
CA LEU A 78 8.68 3.81 18.08
C LEU A 78 8.28 5.29 18.18
N PRO A 79 9.23 6.20 18.35
CA PRO A 79 8.95 7.64 18.45
C PRO A 79 8.21 8.23 17.25
N ASP A 80 8.47 7.70 16.07
CA ASP A 80 7.87 8.10 14.78
C ASP A 80 6.91 7.05 14.22
N GLY A 81 6.66 5.96 14.99
CA GLY A 81 5.78 4.88 14.61
C GLY A 81 4.32 5.30 14.56
N ARG A 82 3.56 4.59 13.75
CA ARG A 82 2.11 4.73 13.61
C ARG A 82 1.40 3.52 14.20
N ILE A 83 0.13 3.71 14.57
CA ILE A 83 -0.69 2.66 15.16
C ILE A 83 -1.67 2.14 14.12
N ALA A 84 -1.54 0.89 13.73
CA ALA A 84 -2.52 0.21 12.92
C ALA A 84 -3.80 -0.08 13.72
N ALA A 85 -4.95 0.17 13.13
CA ALA A 85 -6.25 -0.15 13.69
C ALA A 85 -6.82 -1.43 13.07
N GLY A 86 -7.24 -2.37 13.92
CA GLY A 86 -7.90 -3.60 13.47
C GLY A 86 -9.42 -3.47 13.43
N LYS A 87 -10.06 -4.31 12.63
CA LYS A 87 -11.51 -4.27 12.41
C LYS A 87 -12.26 -5.32 13.21
N ARG A 88 -11.67 -6.50 13.43
CA ARG A 88 -12.33 -7.69 14.02
C ARG A 88 -11.74 -8.08 15.37
N GLU A 89 -10.65 -8.84 15.37
CA GLU A 89 -10.04 -9.44 16.55
C GLU A 89 -9.10 -8.48 17.27
N PHE A 90 -8.32 -7.75 16.49
CA PHE A 90 -7.36 -6.78 17.01
C PHE A 90 -8.02 -5.41 17.13
N ALA A 91 -7.71 -4.70 18.22
CA ALA A 91 -8.05 -3.29 18.37
C ALA A 91 -7.00 -2.44 17.65
N ARG A 92 -5.72 -2.74 17.91
CA ARG A 92 -4.59 -1.99 17.35
C ARG A 92 -3.29 -2.79 17.45
N ALA A 93 -2.31 -2.40 16.60
CA ALA A 93 -0.95 -2.93 16.67
C ALA A 93 0.05 -1.80 16.43
N TRP A 94 1.26 -1.93 17.01
CA TRP A 94 2.34 -0.97 16.84
C TRP A 94 3.71 -1.64 16.97
N LEU A 95 4.72 -0.99 16.43
CA LEU A 95 6.12 -1.36 16.57
C LEU A 95 6.68 -0.76 17.86
N ALA A 96 7.45 -1.53 18.61
CA ALA A 96 7.84 -1.21 19.98
C ALA A 96 9.31 -1.57 20.27
N GLU A 97 9.76 -1.19 21.45
CA GLU A 97 11.13 -1.42 21.93
C GLU A 97 12.17 -0.80 20.97
N PRO A 98 12.24 0.55 20.90
CA PRO A 98 13.16 1.26 20.03
C PRO A 98 14.62 0.81 20.22
N THR A 99 15.33 0.61 19.11
CA THR A 99 16.73 0.15 19.10
C THR A 99 17.49 0.73 17.93
N ASN A 100 18.80 0.96 18.10
CA ASN A 100 19.70 1.43 17.06
C ASN A 100 20.66 0.34 16.55
N ARG A 101 20.34 -0.94 16.76
CA ARG A 101 21.20 -2.06 16.34
C ARG A 101 21.25 -2.27 14.81
N TYR A 102 20.38 -1.59 14.05
CA TYR A 102 20.34 -1.65 12.59
C TYR A 102 20.31 -0.23 12.00
N GLY A 103 21.44 0.30 11.62
CA GLY A 103 21.60 1.70 11.21
C GLY A 103 21.38 1.95 9.71
N HIS A 104 20.33 1.41 9.09
CA HIS A 104 20.09 1.58 7.64
C HIS A 104 19.58 2.97 7.26
N GLY A 105 18.74 3.60 8.08
CA GLY A 105 18.26 4.97 7.88
C GLY A 105 17.36 5.18 6.64
N VAL A 106 16.82 4.12 6.05
CA VAL A 106 15.97 4.20 4.84
C VAL A 106 14.65 4.92 5.10
N LEU A 107 14.17 4.91 6.35
CA LEU A 107 12.92 5.53 6.81
C LEU A 107 13.11 6.94 7.40
N GLY A 108 14.32 7.49 7.36
CA GLY A 108 14.62 8.86 7.77
C GLY A 108 15.45 8.99 9.03
N ASP A 109 15.51 7.97 9.87
CA ASP A 109 16.42 7.89 11.02
C ASP A 109 17.04 6.48 11.15
N THR A 110 17.69 6.18 12.26
CA THR A 110 18.38 4.90 12.50
C THR A 110 17.79 4.14 13.69
N ILE A 111 16.57 4.49 14.08
CA ILE A 111 15.88 3.86 15.21
C ILE A 111 14.83 2.91 14.66
N GLU A 112 15.01 1.63 14.92
CA GLU A 112 14.11 0.58 14.49
C GLU A 112 13.44 -0.11 15.68
N ALA A 113 12.46 -0.99 15.44
CA ALA A 113 11.78 -1.69 16.52
C ALA A 113 12.36 -3.07 16.82
N GLY A 114 12.53 -3.37 18.10
CA GLY A 114 12.89 -4.70 18.60
C GLY A 114 11.69 -5.63 18.80
N ALA A 115 10.47 -5.07 18.84
CA ALA A 115 9.25 -5.81 19.09
C ALA A 115 8.05 -5.27 18.30
N LEU A 116 7.03 -6.10 18.18
CA LEU A 116 5.69 -5.75 17.72
C LEU A 116 4.70 -6.08 18.82
N VAL A 117 3.85 -5.13 19.18
CA VAL A 117 2.79 -5.28 20.17
C VAL A 117 1.45 -5.25 19.46
N VAL A 118 0.56 -6.14 19.86
CA VAL A 118 -0.85 -6.14 19.45
C VAL A 118 -1.74 -6.06 20.68
N GLU A 119 -2.77 -5.26 20.60
CA GLU A 119 -3.84 -5.21 21.57
C GLU A 119 -5.11 -5.78 20.96
N ARG A 120 -5.66 -6.83 21.58
CA ARG A 120 -6.93 -7.43 21.15
C ARG A 120 -8.12 -6.57 21.59
N LYS A 121 -9.24 -6.70 20.91
CA LYS A 121 -10.51 -6.20 21.45
C LYS A 121 -10.77 -6.87 22.79
N GLY A 122 -10.90 -6.08 23.86
CA GLY A 122 -10.93 -6.58 25.25
C GLY A 122 -9.68 -6.27 26.07
N GLY A 123 -8.67 -5.64 25.46
CA GLY A 123 -7.52 -5.04 26.16
C GLY A 123 -6.34 -5.98 26.42
N ARG A 124 -6.44 -7.28 26.07
CA ARG A 124 -5.31 -8.21 26.20
C ARG A 124 -4.23 -7.81 25.20
N ARG A 125 -2.99 -7.66 25.71
CA ARG A 125 -1.81 -7.37 24.90
C ARG A 125 -0.94 -8.60 24.73
N GLU A 126 -0.37 -8.70 23.54
CA GLU A 126 0.61 -9.72 23.15
C GLU A 126 1.79 -9.05 22.49
N THR A 127 2.97 -9.64 22.63
CA THR A 127 4.22 -9.05 22.10
C THR A 127 5.05 -10.11 21.43
N VAL A 128 5.45 -9.81 20.20
CA VAL A 128 6.47 -10.59 19.47
C VAL A 128 7.78 -9.83 19.53
N ARG A 129 8.77 -10.39 20.22
CA ARG A 129 10.12 -9.83 20.32
C ARG A 129 11.05 -10.53 19.37
N LEU A 130 11.88 -9.74 18.68
CA LEU A 130 12.92 -10.25 17.83
C LEU A 130 14.21 -10.50 18.60
N GLY A 131 15.02 -11.44 18.10
CA GLY A 131 16.39 -11.63 18.56
C GLY A 131 17.31 -10.45 18.20
N ASN A 132 18.58 -10.55 18.67
CA ASN A 132 19.55 -9.49 18.41
C ASN A 132 20.04 -9.44 16.95
N ASP A 133 19.62 -10.37 16.11
CA ASP A 133 20.01 -10.52 14.70
C ASP A 133 19.08 -9.79 13.72
N SER A 134 18.00 -9.21 14.22
CA SER A 134 16.96 -8.60 13.39
C SER A 134 16.21 -7.47 14.09
N VAL A 135 15.50 -6.65 13.30
CA VAL A 135 14.60 -5.58 13.73
C VAL A 135 13.32 -5.62 12.89
N PHE A 136 12.26 -4.94 13.34
CA PHE A 136 11.19 -4.50 12.43
C PHE A 136 11.59 -3.13 11.88
N GLU A 137 11.84 -3.08 10.56
CA GLU A 137 12.24 -1.88 9.80
C GLU A 137 11.02 -1.35 9.05
N ASP A 138 10.13 -0.74 9.79
CA ASP A 138 8.82 -0.27 9.34
C ASP A 138 8.35 0.87 10.26
N LEU A 139 7.37 1.66 9.82
CA LEU A 139 6.74 2.69 10.67
C LEU A 139 5.39 2.24 11.22
N GLU A 140 4.71 1.34 10.49
CA GLU A 140 3.38 0.88 10.84
C GLU A 140 3.18 -0.58 10.41
N PRO A 141 2.75 -1.48 11.31
CA PRO A 141 2.31 -2.81 10.90
C PRO A 141 0.97 -2.72 10.17
N ARG A 142 0.64 -3.69 9.31
CA ARG A 142 -0.64 -3.74 8.60
C ARG A 142 -1.48 -4.88 9.16
N ILE A 143 -2.71 -4.58 9.58
CA ILE A 143 -3.67 -5.58 10.04
C ILE A 143 -4.60 -5.91 8.88
N ALA A 144 -4.61 -7.18 8.44
CA ALA A 144 -5.43 -7.64 7.33
C ALA A 144 -5.96 -9.06 7.57
N ASP A 145 -7.15 -9.34 7.04
CA ASP A 145 -7.64 -10.72 6.96
C ASP A 145 -7.00 -11.39 5.72
N LEU A 146 -6.09 -12.32 5.98
CA LEU A 146 -5.40 -13.08 4.92
C LEU A 146 -6.09 -14.43 4.63
N GLY A 147 -7.33 -14.57 5.07
CA GLY A 147 -8.04 -15.85 5.12
C GLY A 147 -7.85 -16.55 6.48
N GLY A 148 -8.96 -16.89 7.12
CA GLY A 148 -8.96 -17.52 8.46
C GLY A 148 -8.62 -16.57 9.62
N GLY A 149 -9.01 -15.29 9.52
CA GLY A 149 -8.89 -14.27 10.56
C GLY A 149 -7.77 -13.26 10.33
N GLU A 150 -7.80 -12.18 11.12
CA GLU A 150 -6.82 -11.11 11.02
C GLU A 150 -5.41 -11.60 11.33
N LYS A 151 -4.46 -11.13 10.54
CA LYS A 151 -3.03 -11.31 10.71
C LYS A 151 -2.37 -9.93 10.69
N ILE A 152 -1.13 -9.87 11.13
CA ILE A 152 -0.32 -8.67 11.05
C ILE A 152 0.80 -8.90 10.04
N VAL A 153 0.99 -7.93 9.15
CA VAL A 153 2.06 -7.91 8.16
C VAL A 153 3.02 -6.79 8.51
N ALA A 154 4.31 -7.09 8.61
CA ALA A 154 5.35 -6.12 8.91
C ALA A 154 6.65 -6.45 8.17
N VAL A 155 7.50 -5.45 7.99
CA VAL A 155 8.84 -5.62 7.42
C VAL A 155 9.81 -5.98 8.54
N LYS A 156 10.45 -7.14 8.43
CA LYS A 156 11.50 -7.60 9.32
C LYS A 156 12.84 -7.57 8.60
N SER A 157 13.83 -6.89 9.16
CA SER A 157 15.16 -6.79 8.57
C SER A 157 16.19 -7.51 9.43
N TYR A 158 16.89 -8.44 8.79
CA TYR A 158 18.03 -9.16 9.37
C TYR A 158 19.30 -8.33 9.17
N LEU A 159 20.12 -8.21 10.22
CA LEU A 159 21.34 -7.42 10.19
C LEU A 159 22.31 -7.85 9.07
N ALA A 160 22.35 -9.16 8.79
CA ALA A 160 23.27 -9.73 7.78
C ALA A 160 22.61 -10.02 6.42
N ALA A 161 21.26 -10.08 6.34
CA ALA A 161 20.58 -10.58 5.15
C ALA A 161 19.51 -9.62 4.57
N GLY A 162 19.28 -8.46 5.20
CA GLY A 162 18.28 -7.50 4.76
C GLY A 162 16.85 -7.95 5.05
N SER A 163 15.89 -7.30 4.42
CA SER A 163 14.48 -7.41 4.79
C SER A 163 13.79 -8.67 4.24
N ALA A 164 12.83 -9.13 5.01
CA ALA A 164 11.79 -10.09 4.66
C ALA A 164 10.42 -9.50 5.03
N LEU A 165 9.37 -9.90 4.34
CA LEU A 165 8.01 -9.67 4.79
C LEU A 165 7.63 -10.74 5.81
N ALA A 166 7.17 -10.35 7.00
CA ALA A 166 6.73 -11.26 8.05
C ALA A 166 5.20 -11.23 8.19
N VAL A 167 4.59 -12.40 8.30
CA VAL A 167 3.19 -12.58 8.69
C VAL A 167 3.17 -13.07 10.13
N ILE A 168 2.46 -12.34 10.99
CA ILE A 168 2.40 -12.55 12.43
C ILE A 168 0.96 -12.83 12.83
N GLY A 169 0.77 -13.78 13.74
CA GLY A 169 -0.54 -14.18 14.24
C GLY A 169 -0.45 -15.25 15.30
N GLU A 170 -1.58 -15.87 15.60
CA GLU A 170 -1.65 -16.93 16.61
C GLU A 170 -1.28 -18.29 16.04
N ARG A 171 -0.43 -19.03 16.76
CA ARG A 171 -0.10 -20.43 16.55
C ARG A 171 -0.04 -21.12 17.91
N ASP A 172 -0.81 -22.19 18.09
CA ASP A 172 -0.85 -23.00 19.33
C ASP A 172 -1.09 -22.15 20.59
N GLY A 173 -1.96 -21.15 20.50
CA GLY A 173 -2.29 -20.24 21.60
C GLY A 173 -1.22 -19.16 21.89
N GLN A 174 -0.17 -19.09 21.07
CA GLN A 174 0.89 -18.08 21.19
C GLN A 174 0.91 -17.17 19.97
N PHE A 175 1.15 -15.88 20.22
CA PHE A 175 1.32 -14.88 19.16
C PHE A 175 2.77 -14.87 18.68
N ALA A 176 2.99 -15.17 17.41
CA ALA A 176 4.32 -15.39 16.85
C ALA A 176 4.40 -15.04 15.36
N ILE A 177 5.61 -15.00 14.82
CA ILE A 177 5.84 -14.98 13.37
C ILE A 177 5.44 -16.35 12.82
N LEU A 178 4.46 -16.36 11.92
CA LEU A 178 3.91 -17.55 11.30
C LEU A 178 4.70 -17.98 10.06
N ALA A 179 5.09 -17.00 9.24
CA ALA A 179 5.91 -17.19 8.04
C ALA A 179 6.61 -15.88 7.67
N GLU A 180 7.68 -16.04 6.87
CA GLU A 180 8.43 -14.93 6.28
C GLU A 180 8.72 -15.25 4.81
N THR A 181 8.84 -14.20 3.98
CA THR A 181 9.47 -14.35 2.67
C THR A 181 10.97 -14.61 2.86
N PRO A 182 11.67 -15.18 1.87
CA PRO A 182 13.13 -15.21 1.92
C PRO A 182 13.69 -13.78 2.05
N PRO A 183 14.65 -13.54 2.96
CA PRO A 183 15.30 -12.24 3.07
C PRO A 183 16.02 -11.89 1.76
N ILE A 184 16.31 -10.61 1.55
CA ILE A 184 16.87 -10.12 0.28
C ILE A 184 18.26 -10.72 0.00
N GLY A 185 19.00 -11.08 1.05
CA GLY A 185 20.28 -11.79 0.93
C GLY A 185 21.52 -10.90 1.16
N ALA A 186 21.33 -9.62 1.45
CA ALA A 186 22.42 -8.71 1.79
C ALA A 186 21.95 -7.64 2.80
N PRO A 187 22.82 -7.17 3.71
CA PRO A 187 22.50 -6.14 4.67
C PRO A 187 22.09 -4.83 3.97
N ASN A 188 21.31 -4.01 4.66
CA ASN A 188 20.85 -2.72 4.15
C ASN A 188 20.15 -2.82 2.79
N ARG A 189 19.34 -3.87 2.63
CA ARG A 189 18.42 -4.06 1.51
C ARG A 189 17.02 -4.17 2.05
N TRP A 190 16.15 -3.31 1.57
CA TRP A 190 14.81 -3.11 2.12
C TRP A 190 13.71 -3.44 1.09
N LEU A 191 12.55 -3.77 1.58
CA LEU A 191 11.31 -3.93 0.81
C LEU A 191 10.20 -3.12 1.45
N ASN A 192 9.22 -2.71 0.63
CA ASN A 192 8.06 -2.00 1.12
C ASN A 192 6.77 -2.69 0.65
N PRO A 193 5.83 -3.02 1.54
CA PRO A 193 4.48 -3.44 1.15
C PRO A 193 3.80 -2.41 0.25
N ALA A 194 2.99 -2.88 -0.71
CA ALA A 194 2.33 -2.04 -1.70
C ALA A 194 0.80 -2.18 -1.69
N GLY A 195 0.29 -3.26 -1.10
CA GLY A 195 -1.15 -3.51 -1.01
C GLY A 195 -1.45 -4.93 -0.55
N ILE A 196 -2.66 -5.14 -0.03
CA ILE A 196 -3.15 -6.45 0.40
C ILE A 196 -4.58 -6.59 -0.14
N ALA A 197 -4.80 -7.53 -1.05
CA ALA A 197 -6.08 -7.81 -1.67
C ALA A 197 -6.07 -9.17 -2.37
N ASP A 198 -7.23 -9.64 -2.80
CA ASP A 198 -7.36 -10.70 -3.80
C ASP A 198 -7.13 -10.08 -5.18
N PHE A 199 -5.87 -10.13 -5.64
CA PHE A 199 -5.44 -9.48 -6.89
C PHE A 199 -5.71 -10.30 -8.14
N ASP A 200 -5.84 -11.62 -8.04
CA ASP A 200 -6.12 -12.47 -9.21
C ASP A 200 -7.58 -12.93 -9.31
N GLY A 201 -8.40 -12.64 -8.28
CA GLY A 201 -9.83 -12.88 -8.25
C GLY A 201 -10.20 -14.34 -7.96
N ASP A 202 -9.31 -15.12 -7.32
CA ASP A 202 -9.57 -16.53 -6.99
C ASP A 202 -10.10 -16.74 -5.56
N GLY A 203 -10.29 -15.65 -4.80
CA GLY A 203 -10.78 -15.64 -3.43
C GLY A 203 -9.70 -15.76 -2.37
N ALA A 204 -8.44 -15.95 -2.72
CA ALA A 204 -7.33 -15.88 -1.80
C ALA A 204 -6.72 -14.47 -1.78
N VAL A 205 -6.09 -14.10 -0.65
CA VAL A 205 -5.50 -12.76 -0.50
C VAL A 205 -4.01 -12.83 -0.75
N GLU A 206 -3.52 -11.90 -1.59
CA GLU A 206 -2.11 -11.68 -1.80
C GLU A 206 -1.63 -10.40 -1.09
N ILE A 207 -0.34 -10.40 -0.78
CA ILE A 207 0.41 -9.24 -0.31
C ILE A 207 1.35 -8.81 -1.44
N ALA A 208 1.11 -7.63 -1.98
CA ALA A 208 2.00 -6.98 -2.92
C ALA A 208 3.10 -6.25 -2.16
N LEU A 209 4.35 -6.37 -2.60
CA LEU A 209 5.49 -5.65 -2.06
C LEU A 209 6.46 -5.22 -3.16
N VAL A 210 7.20 -4.14 -2.96
CA VAL A 210 8.32 -3.76 -3.83
C VAL A 210 9.64 -4.12 -3.16
N ARG A 211 10.35 -5.06 -3.76
CA ARG A 211 11.68 -5.47 -3.33
C ARG A 211 12.71 -4.49 -3.85
N MET A 212 13.50 -3.90 -2.95
CA MET A 212 14.51 -2.87 -3.23
C MET A 212 13.97 -1.71 -4.08
N PRO A 213 13.02 -0.93 -3.59
CA PRO A 213 12.38 0.16 -4.35
C PRO A 213 13.35 1.21 -4.86
N HIS A 214 14.55 1.30 -4.27
CA HIS A 214 15.58 2.29 -4.62
C HIS A 214 16.68 1.76 -5.56
N ALA A 215 16.72 0.45 -5.81
CA ALA A 215 17.82 -0.17 -6.55
C ALA A 215 17.37 -1.18 -7.62
N LEU A 216 16.36 -2.01 -7.34
CA LEU A 216 15.86 -3.04 -8.25
C LEU A 216 14.44 -2.74 -8.74
N GLY A 217 13.58 -2.23 -7.86
CA GLY A 217 12.21 -1.87 -8.20
C GLY A 217 11.37 -3.07 -8.66
N ARG A 218 11.46 -4.20 -7.97
CA ARG A 218 10.73 -5.42 -8.32
C ARG A 218 9.48 -5.54 -7.46
N LEU A 219 8.32 -5.47 -8.10
CA LEU A 219 7.03 -5.80 -7.49
C LEU A 219 6.89 -7.31 -7.44
N GLU A 220 6.55 -7.86 -6.28
CA GLU A 220 6.25 -9.26 -6.05
C GLU A 220 4.87 -9.39 -5.40
N LEU A 221 4.08 -10.40 -5.81
CA LEU A 221 2.86 -10.82 -5.14
C LEU A 221 3.11 -12.11 -4.37
N TRP A 222 2.74 -12.11 -3.09
CA TRP A 222 2.91 -13.23 -2.19
C TRP A 222 1.58 -13.67 -1.61
N ARG A 223 1.15 -14.88 -1.93
CA ARG A 223 -0.07 -15.49 -1.40
C ARG A 223 0.18 -16.13 -0.05
N TRP A 224 -0.70 -15.81 0.89
CA TRP A 224 -0.77 -16.52 2.15
C TRP A 224 -1.61 -17.79 1.98
N SER A 225 -1.02 -18.97 2.17
CA SER A 225 -1.75 -20.24 2.06
C SER A 225 -1.16 -21.29 2.99
N ALA A 226 -2.02 -21.93 3.78
CA ALA A 226 -1.65 -23.03 4.69
C ALA A 226 -0.44 -22.71 5.59
N GLY A 227 -0.34 -21.49 6.10
CA GLY A 227 0.74 -21.05 6.99
C GLY A 227 2.06 -20.75 6.27
N LYS A 228 2.04 -20.55 4.95
CA LYS A 228 3.22 -20.24 4.13
C LYS A 228 2.96 -19.03 3.24
N LEU A 229 4.05 -18.36 2.86
CA LEU A 229 4.04 -17.33 1.83
C LEU A 229 4.59 -17.94 0.52
N LEU A 230 3.79 -17.88 -0.54
CA LEU A 230 4.13 -18.38 -1.87
C LEU A 230 4.15 -17.20 -2.85
N LYS A 231 5.26 -17.00 -3.55
CA LYS A 231 5.34 -15.98 -4.60
C LYS A 231 4.54 -16.46 -5.81
N VAL A 232 3.53 -15.68 -6.22
CA VAL A 232 2.62 -16.03 -7.33
C VAL A 232 2.84 -15.20 -8.57
N ALA A 233 3.39 -13.97 -8.42
CA ALA A 233 3.69 -13.11 -9.56
C ALA A 233 4.85 -12.16 -9.26
N GLU A 234 5.54 -11.66 -10.30
CA GLU A 234 6.52 -10.59 -10.20
C GLU A 234 6.63 -9.77 -11.49
N THR A 235 6.94 -8.47 -11.36
CA THR A 235 7.28 -7.59 -12.46
C THR A 235 8.28 -6.52 -12.00
N GLY A 236 8.98 -5.89 -12.95
CA GLY A 236 9.90 -4.79 -12.66
C GLY A 236 9.30 -3.40 -12.88
N ASP A 237 10.17 -2.40 -12.87
CA ASP A 237 9.83 -0.99 -13.13
C ASP A 237 8.81 -0.43 -12.14
N THR A 238 9.06 -0.61 -10.83
CA THR A 238 8.21 -0.08 -9.76
C THR A 238 9.01 0.52 -8.63
N SER A 239 8.50 1.57 -7.98
CA SER A 239 9.06 2.11 -6.75
C SER A 239 7.97 2.81 -5.95
N ASN A 240 7.66 2.31 -4.77
CA ASN A 240 6.67 2.90 -3.87
C ASN A 240 7.28 3.61 -2.67
N HIS A 241 8.56 4.05 -2.78
CA HIS A 241 9.23 4.76 -1.71
C HIS A 241 10.41 5.61 -2.21
N ALA A 242 10.67 6.74 -1.55
CA ALA A 242 11.87 7.55 -1.70
C ALA A 242 12.75 7.43 -0.45
N ILE A 243 14.07 7.25 -0.61
CA ILE A 243 15.01 7.14 0.51
C ILE A 243 14.82 8.30 1.48
N GLY A 244 14.73 8.00 2.78
CA GLY A 244 14.53 8.95 3.86
C GLY A 244 13.12 9.50 4.00
N SER A 245 12.18 9.06 3.17
CA SER A 245 10.77 9.44 3.26
C SER A 245 10.05 8.61 4.34
N ARG A 246 9.03 9.21 4.95
CA ARG A 246 8.07 8.53 5.84
C ARG A 246 6.75 8.22 5.15
N ASN A 247 6.65 8.45 3.83
CA ASN A 247 5.51 8.11 3.00
C ASN A 247 5.68 6.68 2.48
N LEU A 248 5.13 5.69 3.19
CA LEU A 248 5.24 4.28 2.86
C LEU A 248 4.15 3.80 1.89
N ASP A 249 3.05 4.55 1.77
CA ASP A 249 1.87 4.18 1.00
C ASP A 249 1.83 4.92 -0.36
N GLN A 250 2.96 4.90 -1.11
CA GLN A 250 3.00 5.42 -2.49
C GLN A 250 2.45 4.36 -3.47
N SER A 251 1.36 3.74 -3.10
CA SER A 251 0.56 2.80 -3.90
C SER A 251 -0.84 2.74 -3.32
N THR A 252 -1.81 2.29 -4.12
CA THR A 252 -3.17 2.07 -3.62
C THR A 252 -3.86 0.96 -4.41
N VAL A 253 -4.82 0.30 -3.77
CA VAL A 253 -5.60 -0.82 -4.30
C VAL A 253 -6.99 -0.33 -4.71
N GLY A 254 -7.49 -0.80 -5.84
CA GLY A 254 -8.84 -0.51 -6.32
C GLY A 254 -9.13 -1.27 -7.60
N ASP A 255 -10.39 -1.36 -8.00
CA ASP A 255 -10.79 -1.91 -9.30
C ASP A 255 -10.67 -0.80 -10.36
N PHE A 256 -9.50 -0.71 -10.99
CA PHE A 256 -9.18 0.38 -11.93
C PHE A 256 -9.61 0.09 -13.36
N ASP A 257 -10.02 -1.10 -13.73
CA ASP A 257 -10.55 -1.42 -15.05
C ASP A 257 -12.05 -1.77 -15.07
N GLY A 258 -12.65 -1.94 -13.88
CA GLY A 258 -14.08 -2.18 -13.72
C GLY A 258 -14.48 -3.66 -13.89
N ASP A 259 -13.53 -4.58 -13.70
CA ASP A 259 -13.78 -6.02 -13.88
C ASP A 259 -14.18 -6.73 -12.56
N GLY A 260 -14.25 -5.99 -11.46
CA GLY A 260 -14.66 -6.47 -10.13
C GLY A 260 -13.52 -7.12 -9.34
N VAL A 261 -12.28 -7.13 -9.84
CA VAL A 261 -11.10 -7.65 -9.16
C VAL A 261 -10.20 -6.49 -8.74
N ALA A 262 -9.48 -6.64 -7.65
CA ALA A 262 -8.57 -5.61 -7.16
C ALA A 262 -7.34 -5.48 -8.07
N ASP A 263 -7.04 -4.26 -8.45
CA ASP A 263 -5.83 -3.85 -9.17
C ASP A 263 -4.90 -3.06 -8.24
N LEU A 264 -3.68 -2.81 -8.70
CA LEU A 264 -2.69 -2.02 -7.99
C LEU A 264 -2.28 -0.78 -8.79
N ALA A 265 -2.44 0.40 -8.20
CA ALA A 265 -1.82 1.63 -8.69
C ALA A 265 -0.48 1.85 -7.98
N ILE A 266 0.60 1.96 -8.75
CA ILE A 266 1.95 2.04 -8.21
C ILE A 266 2.85 2.89 -9.11
N PRO A 267 3.80 3.70 -8.59
CA PRO A 267 4.73 4.43 -9.43
C PRO A 267 5.68 3.52 -10.23
N SER A 268 6.09 3.99 -11.42
CA SER A 268 7.27 3.48 -12.12
C SER A 268 8.53 3.63 -11.27
N PHE A 269 9.62 2.98 -11.65
CA PHE A 269 10.87 3.00 -10.88
C PHE A 269 11.42 4.41 -10.63
N ASP A 270 11.30 5.30 -11.61
CA ASP A 270 11.67 6.72 -11.51
C ASP A 270 10.61 7.60 -10.82
N ARG A 271 9.46 7.02 -10.47
CA ARG A 271 8.27 7.65 -9.89
C ARG A 271 7.66 8.77 -10.74
N ARG A 272 7.97 8.82 -12.05
CA ARG A 272 7.44 9.81 -12.99
C ARG A 272 6.22 9.32 -13.79
N SER A 273 5.74 8.14 -13.49
CA SER A 273 4.48 7.63 -14.02
C SER A 273 3.77 6.80 -12.96
N ILE A 274 2.44 6.76 -13.01
CA ILE A 274 1.65 5.79 -12.25
C ILE A 274 1.26 4.67 -13.20
N ARG A 275 1.55 3.45 -12.79
CA ARG A 275 1.16 2.21 -13.47
C ARG A 275 -0.08 1.66 -12.77
N LEU A 276 -1.11 1.37 -13.53
CA LEU A 276 -2.27 0.62 -13.05
C LEU A 276 -2.09 -0.82 -13.52
N LEU A 277 -1.96 -1.75 -12.59
CA LEU A 277 -1.62 -3.14 -12.85
C LEU A 277 -2.75 -4.07 -12.41
N SER A 278 -3.27 -4.87 -13.34
CA SER A 278 -4.17 -6.00 -13.08
C SER A 278 -3.37 -7.30 -13.05
N PHE A 279 -3.81 -8.24 -12.22
CA PHE A 279 -3.16 -9.56 -12.07
C PHE A 279 -4.11 -10.71 -12.43
N ARG A 280 -5.35 -10.40 -12.77
CA ARG A 280 -6.34 -11.39 -13.22
C ARG A 280 -5.88 -12.06 -14.51
N GLY A 281 -5.65 -13.38 -14.42
CA GLY A 281 -5.15 -14.16 -15.55
C GLY A 281 -3.70 -13.86 -15.95
N GLY A 282 -2.94 -13.19 -15.10
CA GLY A 282 -1.55 -12.77 -15.32
C GLY A 282 -1.36 -11.26 -15.27
N ILE A 283 -0.10 -10.81 -15.21
CA ILE A 283 0.19 -9.38 -15.06
C ILE A 283 -0.10 -8.62 -16.35
N ARG A 284 -0.95 -7.61 -16.26
CA ARG A 284 -1.31 -6.71 -17.34
C ARG A 284 -1.27 -5.25 -16.89
N GLU A 285 -0.63 -4.39 -17.66
CA GLU A 285 -0.70 -2.94 -17.42
C GLU A 285 -1.98 -2.38 -18.05
N ILE A 286 -2.92 -1.94 -17.19
CA ILE A 286 -4.20 -1.31 -17.58
C ILE A 286 -3.93 0.04 -18.23
N ALA A 287 -3.10 0.85 -17.55
CA ALA A 287 -2.72 2.19 -18.00
C ALA A 287 -1.38 2.62 -17.39
N ARG A 288 -0.73 3.56 -18.05
CA ARG A 288 0.44 4.28 -17.56
C ARG A 288 0.21 5.78 -17.69
N ILE A 289 0.10 6.47 -16.56
CA ILE A 289 -0.20 7.90 -16.51
C ILE A 289 1.08 8.65 -16.15
N LYS A 290 1.57 9.51 -17.06
CA LYS A 290 2.77 10.33 -16.82
C LYS A 290 2.49 11.43 -15.81
N LEU A 291 3.43 11.65 -14.90
CA LEU A 291 3.42 12.74 -13.93
C LEU A 291 4.39 13.85 -14.35
N PRO A 292 4.10 15.12 -14.05
CA PRO A 292 5.01 16.23 -14.36
C PRO A 292 6.26 16.23 -13.47
N ALA A 293 6.17 15.66 -12.26
CA ALA A 293 7.28 15.47 -11.32
C ALA A 293 7.13 14.11 -10.61
N PRO A 294 8.18 13.58 -9.95
CA PRO A 294 8.09 12.30 -9.25
C PRO A 294 7.00 12.31 -8.17
N ALA A 295 6.26 11.20 -8.03
CA ALA A 295 5.37 10.97 -6.89
C ALA A 295 6.16 11.05 -5.58
N ALA A 296 5.60 11.71 -4.56
CA ALA A 296 6.31 12.02 -3.32
C ALA A 296 5.49 11.81 -2.05
N THR A 297 4.17 11.77 -2.12
CA THR A 297 3.28 11.54 -0.96
C THR A 297 2.69 10.14 -1.00
N ASN A 298 2.03 9.75 0.09
CA ASN A 298 1.10 8.61 0.05
C ASN A 298 0.00 8.84 -1.00
N PHE A 299 -0.61 7.75 -1.47
CA PHE A 299 -1.75 7.78 -2.38
C PHE A 299 -3.04 7.56 -1.60
N ILE A 300 -4.11 8.18 -2.05
CA ILE A 300 -5.45 7.98 -1.50
C ILE A 300 -6.38 7.59 -2.65
N ALA A 301 -7.06 6.45 -2.51
CA ALA A 301 -8.14 6.09 -3.40
C ALA A 301 -9.43 6.79 -2.96
N LEU A 302 -10.04 7.57 -3.84
CA LEU A 302 -11.34 8.15 -3.62
C LEU A 302 -12.41 7.28 -4.25
N ALA A 303 -13.45 6.94 -3.48
CA ALA A 303 -14.61 6.27 -4.02
C ALA A 303 -15.30 7.18 -5.05
N SER A 304 -15.64 6.65 -6.21
CA SER A 304 -16.44 7.32 -7.24
C SER A 304 -17.56 6.41 -7.73
N GLN A 305 -18.47 6.92 -8.57
CA GLN A 305 -19.56 6.13 -9.16
C GLN A 305 -19.05 5.15 -10.25
N GLY A 306 -17.77 5.20 -10.60
CA GLY A 306 -17.10 4.31 -11.56
C GLY A 306 -15.86 3.68 -10.96
N SER A 307 -14.77 3.64 -11.72
CA SER A 307 -13.47 3.24 -11.18
C SER A 307 -12.99 4.21 -10.10
N PRO A 308 -12.31 3.72 -9.05
CA PRO A 308 -11.75 4.60 -8.03
C PRO A 308 -10.82 5.66 -8.62
N GLU A 309 -10.83 6.83 -8.03
CA GLU A 309 -9.92 7.92 -8.39
C GLU A 309 -8.72 7.93 -7.45
N ILE A 310 -7.61 8.46 -7.88
CA ILE A 310 -6.37 8.46 -7.09
C ILE A 310 -5.93 9.91 -6.84
N LEU A 311 -5.77 10.28 -5.59
CA LEU A 311 -5.07 11.50 -5.19
C LEU A 311 -3.62 11.19 -4.84
N LEU A 312 -2.70 12.03 -5.34
CA LEU A 312 -1.28 11.97 -5.01
C LEU A 312 -0.62 13.34 -5.11
N GLY A 313 0.40 13.56 -4.29
CA GLY A 313 1.28 14.72 -4.37
C GLY A 313 2.60 14.36 -5.04
N THR A 314 3.17 15.35 -5.74
CA THR A 314 4.46 15.24 -6.42
C THR A 314 5.55 16.04 -5.73
N ALA A 315 6.81 15.79 -6.06
CA ALA A 315 7.98 16.38 -5.44
C ALA A 315 8.08 17.92 -5.59
N ASP A 316 7.36 18.49 -6.56
CA ASP A 316 7.22 19.94 -6.72
C ASP A 316 6.08 20.54 -5.87
N GLY A 317 5.47 19.75 -4.99
CA GLY A 317 4.46 20.18 -4.03
C GLY A 317 3.06 20.35 -4.61
N LYS A 318 2.78 19.83 -5.81
CA LYS A 318 1.45 19.88 -6.44
C LYS A 318 0.63 18.65 -6.10
N LEU A 319 -0.69 18.82 -6.08
CA LEU A 319 -1.67 17.75 -5.92
C LEU A 319 -2.30 17.39 -7.26
N PHE A 320 -2.41 16.11 -7.52
CA PHE A 320 -3.03 15.58 -8.72
C PHE A 320 -4.13 14.58 -8.38
N ARG A 321 -5.19 14.61 -9.18
CA ARG A 321 -6.24 13.62 -9.26
C ARG A 321 -6.06 12.83 -10.55
N LEU A 322 -6.03 11.52 -10.45
CA LEU A 322 -6.10 10.60 -11.59
C LEU A 322 -7.51 10.00 -11.62
N HIS A 323 -8.16 10.08 -12.78
CA HIS A 323 -9.54 9.60 -12.97
C HIS A 323 -9.77 9.20 -14.43
N ARG A 324 -10.84 8.48 -14.70
CA ARG A 324 -11.35 8.20 -16.05
C ARG A 324 -12.24 9.30 -16.60
#